data_dac711c4c4f0c868cdffef7428b88a1d
#
_entry.id   dac711c4c4f0c868cdffef7428b88a1d
#
_cell.length_a   1.000
_cell.length_b   1.000
_cell.length_c   1.000
_cell.angle_alpha   90.00
_cell.angle_beta   90.00
_cell.angle_gamma   90.00
#
_symmetry.space_group_name_H-M   'P 1'
#
loop_
_entity.id
_entity.type
_entity.pdbx_description
1 polymer ?
#
loop_
_entity_poly.entity_id
_entity_poly.type
_entity_poly.pdbx_seq_one_letter_code
_entity_poly.pdbx_strand_id
1 'polypeptide(L)'
;NHLYDLIILRDVIEHVEDQPRLMARLAELLAPDGVLFVAYPPWRMPFGGHQQMAVSRFAAHCPWLHLLPGPLYPWALRLAGETPGKIAGLLEIRDTRISVRKFRRLAAGAGLRTVTERFFLINPHYEAKFGLKPRCLPRLLEVVPWLRDFFATTCFCLLQRQE
;
A
#
# COMPACT_ATOMS: atom_id res chain seq x y z
N ASN A 1 19.66 -13.37 19.20
CA ASN A 1 18.77 -12.52 18.42
C ASN A 1 17.44 -12.43 19.16
N HIS A 2 16.94 -11.21 19.38
CA HIS A 2 15.64 -10.99 20.00
C HIS A 2 14.56 -11.25 18.94
N LEU A 3 13.60 -12.14 19.26
CA LEU A 3 12.44 -12.42 18.40
C LEU A 3 11.22 -11.71 18.98
N TYR A 4 10.28 -11.36 18.11
CA TYR A 4 9.08 -10.62 18.47
C TYR A 4 7.82 -11.46 18.24
N ASP A 5 6.93 -11.47 19.22
CA ASP A 5 5.62 -12.12 19.12
C ASP A 5 4.65 -11.33 18.21
N LEU A 6 4.86 -10.01 18.13
CA LEU A 6 4.09 -9.13 17.27
C LEU A 6 4.99 -8.10 16.59
N ILE A 7 4.91 -8.04 15.27
CA ILE A 7 5.52 -6.98 14.48
C ILE A 7 4.40 -6.24 13.74
N ILE A 8 4.42 -4.91 13.78
CA ILE A 8 3.45 -4.06 13.09
C ILE A 8 4.16 -3.22 12.05
N LEU A 9 3.73 -3.36 10.79
CA LEU A 9 4.20 -2.57 9.66
C LEU A 9 3.00 -1.88 9.00
N ARG A 10 2.88 -0.57 9.18
CA ARG A 10 1.75 0.19 8.66
C ARG A 10 2.21 1.35 7.80
N ASP A 11 1.69 1.42 6.56
CA ASP A 11 1.97 2.48 5.59
C ASP A 11 3.50 2.71 5.41
N VAL A 12 4.27 1.60 5.29
CA VAL A 12 5.74 1.59 5.17
C VAL A 12 6.21 0.85 3.92
N ILE A 13 5.67 -0.33 3.65
CA ILE A 13 6.18 -1.22 2.60
C ILE A 13 6.14 -0.58 1.20
N GLU A 14 5.20 0.29 0.94
CA GLU A 14 5.07 1.04 -0.31
C GLU A 14 6.15 2.10 -0.52
N HIS A 15 6.95 2.40 0.51
CA HIS A 15 8.05 3.37 0.46
C HIS A 15 9.43 2.71 0.44
N VAL A 16 9.50 1.38 0.56
CA VAL A 16 10.76 0.64 0.62
C VAL A 16 11.14 0.13 -0.75
N GLU A 17 12.36 0.42 -1.21
CA GLU A 17 12.88 -0.04 -2.50
C GLU A 17 13.09 -1.55 -2.51
N ASP A 18 13.83 -2.07 -1.53
CA ASP A 18 14.12 -3.51 -1.38
C ASP A 18 13.07 -4.20 -0.51
N GLN A 19 11.85 -4.29 -1.03
CA GLN A 19 10.73 -4.96 -0.36
C GLN A 19 10.99 -6.45 -0.08
N PRO A 20 11.67 -7.23 -0.96
CA PRO A 20 12.02 -8.61 -0.67
C PRO A 20 12.91 -8.73 0.58
N ARG A 21 13.95 -7.92 0.68
CA ARG A 21 14.87 -7.90 1.83
C ARG A 21 14.14 -7.48 3.11
N LEU A 22 13.27 -6.48 3.04
CA LEU A 22 12.45 -6.08 4.18
C LEU A 22 11.62 -7.26 4.69
N MET A 23 10.87 -7.94 3.80
CA MET A 23 9.99 -9.06 4.19
C MET A 23 10.78 -10.24 4.75
N ALA A 24 11.92 -10.58 4.16
CA ALA A 24 12.82 -11.61 4.69
C ALA A 24 13.32 -11.24 6.09
N ARG A 25 13.72 -9.99 6.30
CA ARG A 25 14.20 -9.54 7.61
C ARG A 25 13.09 -9.56 8.68
N LEU A 26 11.87 -9.16 8.33
CA LEU A 26 10.71 -9.24 9.22
C LEU A 26 10.41 -10.71 9.61
N ALA A 27 10.48 -11.63 8.65
CA ALA A 27 10.31 -13.06 8.91
C ALA A 27 11.40 -13.60 9.87
N GLU A 28 12.65 -13.20 9.72
CA GLU A 28 13.75 -13.60 10.63
C GLU A 28 13.55 -13.11 12.06
N LEU A 29 12.95 -11.92 12.23
CA LEU A 29 12.71 -11.29 13.52
C LEU A 29 11.43 -11.79 14.21
N LEU A 30 10.56 -12.48 13.49
CA LEU A 30 9.30 -12.99 14.03
C LEU A 30 9.54 -14.26 14.84
N ALA A 31 8.94 -14.36 16.03
CA ALA A 31 8.93 -15.58 16.81
C ALA A 31 8.21 -16.72 16.05
N PRO A 32 8.44 -18.02 16.37
CA PRO A 32 7.79 -19.14 15.68
C PRO A 32 6.26 -18.99 15.60
N ASP A 33 5.60 -18.64 16.71
CA ASP A 33 4.15 -18.41 16.80
C ASP A 33 3.78 -16.92 16.64
N GLY A 34 4.75 -16.08 16.32
CA GLY A 34 4.58 -14.65 16.19
C GLY A 34 3.70 -14.25 15.00
N VAL A 35 3.13 -13.05 15.08
CA VAL A 35 2.26 -12.46 14.06
C VAL A 35 2.88 -11.19 13.50
N LEU A 36 2.95 -11.10 12.18
CA LEU A 36 3.28 -9.87 11.47
C LEU A 36 1.99 -9.26 10.92
N PHE A 37 1.62 -8.09 11.44
CA PHE A 37 0.55 -7.27 10.90
C PHE A 37 1.12 -6.29 9.88
N VAL A 38 0.59 -6.32 8.65
CA VAL A 38 0.96 -5.38 7.60
C VAL A 38 -0.29 -4.67 7.10
N ALA A 39 -0.23 -3.33 7.07
CA ALA A 39 -1.26 -2.49 6.44
C ALA A 39 -0.61 -1.64 5.36
N TYR A 40 -1.20 -1.61 4.16
CA TYR A 40 -0.70 -0.83 3.03
C TYR A 40 -1.81 -0.44 2.07
N PRO A 41 -1.70 0.72 1.38
CA PRO A 41 -2.59 1.09 0.29
C PRO A 41 -2.17 0.35 -1.00
N PRO A 42 -3.08 -0.41 -1.66
CA PRO A 42 -2.78 -0.98 -2.97
C PRO A 42 -2.51 0.12 -3.99
N TRP A 43 -1.46 -0.03 -4.82
CA TRP A 43 -1.05 0.97 -5.80
C TRP A 43 -2.17 1.52 -6.70
N ARG A 44 -3.12 0.65 -7.09
CA ARG A 44 -4.19 1.03 -8.03
C ARG A 44 -5.36 1.77 -7.40
N MET A 45 -5.40 1.93 -6.08
CA MET A 45 -6.45 2.67 -5.40
C MET A 45 -6.47 4.15 -5.85
N PRO A 46 -7.56 4.91 -5.66
CA PRO A 46 -7.71 6.26 -6.22
C PRO A 46 -6.54 7.21 -5.96
N PHE A 47 -5.87 7.05 -4.83
CA PHE A 47 -4.76 7.90 -4.39
C PHE A 47 -3.51 7.09 -4.03
N GLY A 48 -3.32 5.94 -4.65
CA GLY A 48 -2.19 5.04 -4.38
C GLY A 48 -0.81 5.64 -4.70
N GLY A 49 -0.76 6.65 -5.53
CA GLY A 49 0.45 7.42 -5.82
C GLY A 49 0.73 8.57 -4.85
N HIS A 50 0.00 8.65 -3.72
CA HIS A 50 0.11 9.70 -2.70
C HIS A 50 0.00 11.14 -3.23
N GLN A 51 -0.67 11.32 -4.37
CA GLN A 51 -0.84 12.64 -4.99
C GLN A 51 -1.62 13.64 -4.13
N GLN A 52 -2.30 13.19 -3.05
CA GLN A 52 -2.87 14.11 -2.05
C GLN A 52 -1.80 15.00 -1.39
N MET A 53 -0.52 14.60 -1.47
CA MET A 53 0.62 15.40 -1.01
C MET A 53 1.06 16.46 -2.02
N ALA A 54 0.44 16.53 -3.19
CA ALA A 54 0.71 17.56 -4.19
C ALA A 54 0.32 18.95 -3.67
N VAL A 55 1.02 19.98 -4.11
CA VAL A 55 0.74 21.38 -3.77
C VAL A 55 -0.48 21.87 -4.55
N SER A 56 -0.59 21.47 -5.81
CA SER A 56 -1.72 21.77 -6.67
C SER A 56 -2.99 21.08 -6.17
N ARG A 57 -4.04 21.86 -5.91
CA ARG A 57 -5.35 21.33 -5.54
C ARG A 57 -5.92 20.38 -6.59
N PHE A 58 -5.67 20.66 -7.87
CA PHE A 58 -6.09 19.79 -8.98
C PHE A 58 -5.41 18.42 -8.86
N ALA A 59 -4.08 18.36 -8.81
CA ALA A 59 -3.33 17.12 -8.69
C ALA A 59 -3.67 16.35 -7.40
N ALA A 60 -3.82 17.07 -6.27
CA ALA A 60 -4.15 16.48 -4.98
C ALA A 60 -5.53 15.80 -4.94
N HIS A 61 -6.51 16.28 -5.70
CA HIS A 61 -7.88 15.77 -5.69
C HIS A 61 -8.25 14.95 -6.94
N CYS A 62 -7.31 14.78 -7.89
CA CYS A 62 -7.54 13.97 -9.08
C CYS A 62 -7.25 12.49 -8.80
N PRO A 63 -8.29 11.63 -8.62
CA PRO A 63 -8.06 10.21 -8.36
C PRO A 63 -7.42 9.55 -9.60
N TRP A 64 -6.59 8.52 -9.35
CA TRP A 64 -5.90 7.72 -10.37
C TRP A 64 -4.93 8.49 -11.28
N LEU A 65 -4.61 9.75 -11.00
CA LEU A 65 -3.64 10.54 -11.78
C LEU A 65 -2.29 9.82 -11.90
N HIS A 66 -1.85 9.13 -10.85
CA HIS A 66 -0.61 8.35 -10.80
C HIS A 66 -0.58 7.12 -11.74
N LEU A 67 -1.74 6.69 -12.26
CA LEU A 67 -1.83 5.58 -13.21
C LEU A 67 -1.55 6.01 -14.67
N LEU A 68 -1.41 7.30 -14.93
CA LEU A 68 -1.00 7.76 -16.24
C LEU A 68 0.29 7.08 -16.72
N PRO A 69 0.41 6.74 -18.01
CA PRO A 69 1.62 6.15 -18.57
C PRO A 69 2.88 6.98 -18.29
N GLY A 70 4.02 6.30 -18.22
CA GLY A 70 5.36 6.81 -17.89
C GLY A 70 5.58 8.32 -17.99
N PRO A 71 5.72 8.91 -19.19
CA PRO A 71 6.01 10.33 -19.35
C PRO A 71 4.84 11.27 -19.06
N LEU A 72 3.59 10.76 -19.15
CA LEU A 72 2.40 11.60 -18.99
C LEU A 72 2.15 12.00 -17.53
N TYR A 73 2.50 11.16 -16.57
CA TYR A 73 2.31 11.48 -15.16
C TYR A 73 3.16 12.68 -14.72
N PRO A 74 4.50 12.68 -14.86
CA PRO A 74 5.30 13.84 -14.51
C PRO A 74 4.99 15.07 -15.36
N TRP A 75 4.56 14.91 -16.62
CA TRP A 75 4.10 16.01 -17.45
C TRP A 75 2.82 16.65 -16.89
N ALA A 76 1.82 15.85 -16.50
CA ALA A 76 0.59 16.35 -15.89
C ALA A 76 0.87 17.08 -14.56
N LEU A 77 1.79 16.56 -13.73
CA LEU A 77 2.22 17.21 -12.49
C LEU A 77 2.90 18.57 -12.75
N ARG A 78 3.75 18.66 -13.79
CA ARG A 78 4.37 19.95 -14.19
C ARG A 78 3.32 20.96 -14.64
N LEU A 79 2.35 20.54 -15.47
CA LEU A 79 1.25 21.41 -15.90
C LEU A 79 0.38 21.86 -14.72
N ALA A 80 0.24 21.03 -13.69
CA ALA A 80 -0.46 21.38 -12.47
C ALA A 80 0.37 22.33 -11.56
N GLY A 81 1.60 22.68 -11.93
CA GLY A 81 2.45 23.61 -11.18
C GLY A 81 3.26 22.97 -10.06
N GLU A 82 3.47 21.66 -10.09
CA GLU A 82 4.29 20.97 -9.08
C GLU A 82 5.77 21.27 -9.25
N THR A 83 6.48 21.41 -8.13
CA THR A 83 7.93 21.61 -8.11
C THR A 83 8.68 20.33 -8.51
N PRO A 84 9.90 20.45 -9.11
CA PRO A 84 10.70 19.29 -9.48
C PRO A 84 10.95 18.30 -8.32
N GLY A 85 11.22 18.80 -7.11
CA GLY A 85 11.42 17.95 -5.92
C GLY A 85 10.16 17.20 -5.52
N LYS A 86 8.98 17.82 -5.63
CA LYS A 86 7.70 17.16 -5.35
C LYS A 86 7.40 16.07 -6.37
N ILE A 87 7.68 16.34 -7.65
CA ILE A 87 7.53 15.38 -8.73
C ILE A 87 8.45 14.17 -8.50
N ALA A 88 9.73 14.39 -8.11
CA ALA A 88 10.67 13.33 -7.81
C ALA A 88 10.15 12.42 -6.70
N GLY A 89 9.68 12.97 -5.57
CA GLY A 89 9.13 12.18 -4.47
C GLY A 89 7.87 11.37 -4.85
N LEU A 90 7.00 11.93 -5.72
CA LEU A 90 5.84 11.19 -6.22
C LEU A 90 6.23 10.08 -7.20
N LEU A 91 7.34 10.22 -7.93
CA LEU A 91 7.87 9.18 -8.80
C LEU A 91 8.55 8.06 -8.01
N GLU A 92 9.24 8.36 -6.91
CA GLU A 92 9.80 7.34 -6.00
C GLU A 92 8.70 6.40 -5.49
N ILE A 93 7.54 6.94 -5.05
CA ILE A 93 6.38 6.13 -4.63
C ILE A 93 5.86 5.27 -5.79
N ARG A 94 5.93 5.76 -7.02
CA ARG A 94 5.58 4.98 -8.21
C ARG A 94 6.52 3.80 -8.43
N ASP A 95 7.81 3.96 -8.17
CA ASP A 95 8.83 2.93 -8.40
C ASP A 95 8.75 1.85 -7.32
N THR A 96 8.46 2.21 -6.09
CA THR A 96 8.28 1.29 -4.96
C THR A 96 6.91 0.64 -4.90
N ARG A 97 5.95 1.08 -5.70
CA ARG A 97 4.54 0.65 -5.72
C ARG A 97 4.29 -0.81 -5.30
N ILE A 98 3.28 -1.01 -4.48
CA ILE A 98 2.85 -2.33 -4.01
C ILE A 98 1.43 -2.66 -4.49
N SER A 99 1.24 -3.81 -5.14
CA SER A 99 -0.08 -4.36 -5.45
C SER A 99 -0.36 -5.55 -4.55
N VAL A 100 -1.62 -5.94 -4.38
CA VAL A 100 -1.98 -7.12 -3.60
C VAL A 100 -1.27 -8.37 -4.12
N ARG A 101 -1.18 -8.54 -5.43
CA ARG A 101 -0.45 -9.66 -6.04
C ARG A 101 1.05 -9.62 -5.75
N LYS A 102 1.68 -8.44 -5.78
CA LYS A 102 3.11 -8.27 -5.44
C LYS A 102 3.33 -8.60 -3.97
N PHE A 103 2.50 -8.05 -3.08
CA PHE A 103 2.59 -8.30 -1.64
C PHE A 103 2.49 -9.79 -1.29
N ARG A 104 1.50 -10.49 -1.82
CA ARG A 104 1.33 -11.94 -1.60
C ARG A 104 2.56 -12.74 -2.05
N ARG A 105 3.18 -12.37 -3.18
CA ARG A 105 4.43 -13.01 -3.65
C ARG A 105 5.60 -12.73 -2.72
N LEU A 106 5.71 -11.50 -2.21
CA LEU A 106 6.76 -11.13 -1.26
C LEU A 106 6.62 -11.89 0.06
N ALA A 107 5.41 -11.98 0.59
CA ALA A 107 5.12 -12.75 1.80
C ALA A 107 5.47 -14.23 1.63
N ALA A 108 4.99 -14.86 0.56
CA ALA A 108 5.30 -16.27 0.26
C ALA A 108 6.81 -16.49 0.05
N GLY A 109 7.50 -15.59 -0.66
CA GLY A 109 8.96 -15.66 -0.88
C GLY A 109 9.78 -15.48 0.40
N ALA A 110 9.23 -14.85 1.43
CA ALA A 110 9.84 -14.73 2.76
C ALA A 110 9.46 -15.88 3.71
N GLY A 111 8.77 -16.93 3.24
CA GLY A 111 8.32 -18.03 4.08
C GLY A 111 7.19 -17.65 5.04
N LEU A 112 6.37 -16.66 4.66
CA LEU A 112 5.22 -16.22 5.44
C LEU A 112 3.92 -16.67 4.78
N ARG A 113 2.99 -17.22 5.57
CA ARG A 113 1.62 -17.53 5.15
C ARG A 113 0.66 -16.42 5.58
N THR A 114 -0.31 -16.10 4.75
CA THR A 114 -1.38 -15.16 5.09
C THR A 114 -2.43 -15.90 5.92
N VAL A 115 -2.65 -15.45 7.15
CA VAL A 115 -3.68 -15.97 8.06
C VAL A 115 -5.01 -15.26 7.79
N THR A 116 -4.96 -13.94 7.64
CA THR A 116 -6.14 -13.12 7.38
C THR A 116 -5.75 -11.96 6.47
N GLU A 117 -6.64 -11.65 5.55
CA GLU A 117 -6.51 -10.49 4.67
C GLU A 117 -7.87 -9.79 4.60
N ARG A 118 -7.88 -8.48 4.83
CA ARG A 118 -9.08 -7.65 4.77
C ARG A 118 -8.86 -6.42 3.94
N PHE A 119 -9.79 -6.13 3.07
CA PHE A 119 -9.80 -4.95 2.20
C PHE A 119 -10.83 -3.96 2.69
N PHE A 120 -10.46 -2.69 2.73
CA PHE A 120 -11.35 -1.61 3.14
C PHE A 120 -11.65 -0.67 1.97
N LEU A 121 -12.94 -0.38 1.78
CA LEU A 121 -13.40 0.69 0.90
C LEU A 121 -13.15 2.05 1.56
N ILE A 122 -13.41 2.16 2.87
CA ILE A 122 -13.09 3.32 3.69
C ILE A 122 -12.07 2.88 4.73
N ASN A 123 -10.83 3.37 4.57
CA ASN A 123 -9.72 3.07 5.46
C ASN A 123 -10.09 3.43 6.91
N PRO A 124 -9.85 2.57 7.90
CA PRO A 124 -10.09 2.87 9.31
C PRO A 124 -9.44 4.17 9.80
N HIS A 125 -8.31 4.55 9.23
CA HIS A 125 -7.66 5.83 9.54
C HIS A 125 -8.49 7.06 9.14
N TYR A 126 -9.40 6.92 8.18
CA TYR A 126 -10.25 8.02 7.72
C TYR A 126 -11.30 8.44 8.75
N GLU A 127 -11.61 7.59 9.73
CA GLU A 127 -12.47 7.98 10.85
C GLU A 127 -11.83 9.08 11.68
N ALA A 128 -10.56 8.91 12.08
CA ALA A 128 -9.84 9.93 12.83
C ALA A 128 -9.54 11.19 12.00
N LYS A 129 -9.31 11.04 10.69
CA LYS A 129 -8.88 12.13 9.81
C LYS A 129 -10.04 12.93 9.21
N PHE A 130 -11.15 12.27 8.90
CA PHE A 130 -12.26 12.83 8.11
C PHE A 130 -13.64 12.55 8.72
N GLY A 131 -13.75 11.85 9.85
CA GLY A 131 -15.03 11.43 10.45
C GLY A 131 -15.76 10.34 9.64
N LEU A 132 -15.08 9.68 8.72
CA LEU A 132 -15.67 8.65 7.85
C LEU A 132 -15.59 7.29 8.53
N LYS A 133 -16.74 6.68 8.84
CA LYS A 133 -16.79 5.35 9.46
C LYS A 133 -16.14 4.28 8.57
N PRO A 134 -15.28 3.41 9.12
CA PRO A 134 -14.64 2.33 8.38
C PRO A 134 -15.65 1.43 7.69
N ARG A 135 -15.35 1.04 6.45
CA ARG A 135 -16.16 0.09 5.69
C ARG A 135 -15.27 -0.89 4.96
N CYS A 136 -15.54 -2.18 5.16
CA CYS A 136 -14.91 -3.23 4.35
C CYS A 136 -15.34 -3.11 2.88
N LEU A 137 -14.48 -3.58 1.98
CA LEU A 137 -14.82 -3.68 0.58
C LEU A 137 -15.95 -4.71 0.38
N PRO A 138 -17.00 -4.40 -0.40
CA PRO A 138 -18.05 -5.36 -0.72
C PRO A 138 -17.48 -6.62 -1.37
N ARG A 139 -17.97 -7.80 -0.98
CA ARG A 139 -17.46 -9.10 -1.44
C ARG A 139 -17.44 -9.24 -2.97
N LEU A 140 -18.41 -8.66 -3.67
CA LEU A 140 -18.45 -8.67 -5.14
C LEU A 140 -17.25 -7.94 -5.77
N LEU A 141 -16.75 -6.88 -5.14
CA LEU A 141 -15.55 -6.16 -5.60
C LEU A 141 -14.28 -6.88 -5.15
N GLU A 142 -14.31 -7.55 -4.00
CA GLU A 142 -13.15 -8.25 -3.44
C GLU A 142 -12.74 -9.48 -4.25
N VAL A 143 -13.72 -10.25 -4.77
CA VAL A 143 -13.45 -11.49 -5.53
C VAL A 143 -12.85 -11.24 -6.91
N VAL A 144 -13.01 -10.04 -7.46
CA VAL A 144 -12.44 -9.66 -8.76
C VAL A 144 -11.12 -8.89 -8.52
N PRO A 145 -9.94 -9.51 -8.75
CA PRO A 145 -8.66 -8.96 -8.30
C PRO A 145 -8.36 -7.55 -8.78
N TRP A 146 -8.69 -7.21 -10.03
CA TRP A 146 -8.43 -5.88 -10.57
C TRP A 146 -9.42 -4.83 -10.03
N LEU A 147 -10.70 -5.17 -9.83
CA LEU A 147 -11.67 -4.28 -9.17
C LEU A 147 -11.28 -4.02 -7.71
N ARG A 148 -10.91 -5.07 -7.00
CA ARG A 148 -10.42 -4.97 -5.62
C ARG A 148 -9.29 -3.96 -5.51
N ASP A 149 -8.26 -4.09 -6.35
CA ASP A 149 -7.07 -3.23 -6.29
C ASP A 149 -7.40 -1.76 -6.64
N PHE A 150 -8.49 -1.50 -7.41
CA PHE A 150 -8.95 -0.15 -7.72
C PHE A 150 -9.78 0.51 -6.61
N PHE A 151 -10.51 -0.28 -5.81
CA PHE A 151 -11.44 0.26 -4.83
C PHE A 151 -10.99 0.08 -3.38
N ALA A 152 -10.05 -0.83 -3.10
CA ALA A 152 -9.50 -0.99 -1.76
C ALA A 152 -8.58 0.17 -1.41
N THR A 153 -8.96 1.00 -0.43
CA THR A 153 -8.14 2.12 0.05
C THR A 153 -7.02 1.67 0.97
N THR A 154 -7.14 0.49 1.56
CA THR A 154 -6.09 -0.18 2.33
C THR A 154 -6.36 -1.68 2.39
N CYS A 155 -5.29 -2.45 2.52
CA CYS A 155 -5.30 -3.88 2.81
C CYS A 155 -4.66 -4.12 4.18
N PHE A 156 -5.34 -4.86 5.05
CA PHE A 156 -4.82 -5.32 6.33
C PHE A 156 -4.54 -6.82 6.24
N CYS A 157 -3.30 -7.21 6.50
CA CYS A 157 -2.86 -8.60 6.45
C CYS A 157 -2.28 -9.04 7.78
N LEU A 158 -2.66 -10.21 8.25
CA LEU A 158 -1.98 -10.95 9.31
C LEU A 158 -1.19 -12.08 8.68
N LEU A 159 0.09 -12.14 8.97
CA LEU A 159 1.02 -13.14 8.45
C LEU A 159 1.66 -13.89 9.60
N GLN A 160 1.96 -15.18 9.37
CA GLN A 160 2.73 -16.04 10.26
C GLN A 160 3.79 -16.78 9.46
N ARG A 161 4.80 -17.33 10.12
CA ARG A 161 5.76 -18.23 9.47
C ARG A 161 5.04 -19.46 8.87
N GLN A 162 5.51 -19.90 7.73
CA GLN A 162 5.19 -21.24 7.23
C GLN A 162 5.99 -22.24 8.06
N GLU A 163 5.33 -23.30 8.53
CA GLU A 163 5.97 -24.45 9.16
C GLU A 163 6.79 -25.24 8.14
#